data_8577d4f96789dcedb8a9036193ae648f
#
_entry.id   8577d4f96789dcedb8a9036193ae648f
#
_cell.length_a   1.000
_cell.length_b   1.000
_cell.length_c   1.000
_cell.angle_alpha   90.00
_cell.angle_beta   90.00
_cell.angle_gamma   90.00
#
_symmetry.space_group_name_H-M   'P 1'
#
loop_
_entity.id
_entity.type
_entity.pdbx_description
1 polymer ?
#
loop_
_entity_poly.entity_id
_entity_poly.type
_entity_poly.pdbx_seq_one_letter_code
_entity_poly.pdbx_strand_id
1 'polypeptide(L)'
;KLHGAELGYILENSAAKVCLVGPELEDAVRQHAPNSLQHLIVFGSPDYDKLFTADPLAVVETEPDDLAWLFYTSGTTGRPKGAMLSHRNMYAMALAYHSDIDPTSGSDAIIHAAPMSHGSGIYMVPHVLAAACNVVPQSGSFDAQEIFHLADAWPGSSLFAAPTMVKRMTECPADIPAHGFRTISYGGGPMYVEDARAALNRFGPCLAQLYGQGESPMTITALGP
;
A
#
# COMPACT_ATOMS: atom_id res chain seq x y z
N LYS A 1 -4.35 13.19 8.23
CA LYS A 1 -4.97 13.57 6.93
C LYS A 1 -4.22 14.77 6.41
N LEU A 2 -3.91 14.79 5.09
CA LEU A 2 -3.29 15.94 4.44
C LEU A 2 -4.26 17.15 4.48
N HIS A 3 -3.70 18.33 4.67
CA HIS A 3 -4.47 19.58 4.57
C HIS A 3 -4.72 19.92 3.10
N GLY A 4 -5.82 20.63 2.78
CA GLY A 4 -6.16 21.00 1.40
C GLY A 4 -5.02 21.72 0.65
N ALA A 5 -4.30 22.61 1.32
CA ALA A 5 -3.13 23.29 0.74
C ALA A 5 -1.96 22.32 0.40
N GLU A 6 -1.80 21.24 1.15
CA GLU A 6 -0.79 20.23 0.84
C GLU A 6 -1.20 19.41 -0.39
N LEU A 7 -2.52 19.08 -0.49
CA LEU A 7 -3.08 18.42 -1.68
C LEU A 7 -2.89 19.30 -2.93
N GLY A 8 -3.20 20.60 -2.84
CA GLY A 8 -2.98 21.56 -3.92
C GLY A 8 -1.51 21.62 -4.35
N TYR A 9 -0.59 21.70 -3.39
CA TYR A 9 0.84 21.67 -3.66
C TYR A 9 1.28 20.38 -4.37
N ILE A 10 0.81 19.21 -3.92
CA ILE A 10 1.14 17.92 -4.55
C ILE A 10 0.63 17.88 -5.99
N LEU A 11 -0.60 18.30 -6.24
CA LEU A 11 -1.19 18.34 -7.58
C LEU A 11 -0.43 19.29 -8.52
N GLU A 12 0.00 20.44 -8.02
CA GLU A 12 0.78 21.40 -8.79
C GLU A 12 2.19 20.89 -9.07
N ASN A 13 2.90 20.41 -8.03
CA ASN A 13 4.27 19.93 -8.12
C ASN A 13 4.42 18.68 -8.99
N SER A 14 3.44 17.78 -8.96
CA SER A 14 3.40 16.58 -9.81
C SER A 14 2.93 16.88 -11.23
N ALA A 15 2.47 18.10 -11.52
CA ALA A 15 1.81 18.45 -12.77
C ALA A 15 0.63 17.52 -13.12
N ALA A 16 -0.08 17.03 -12.10
CA ALA A 16 -1.21 16.11 -12.27
C ALA A 16 -2.27 16.71 -13.19
N LYS A 17 -2.79 15.92 -14.12
CA LYS A 17 -3.87 16.31 -15.04
C LYS A 17 -5.22 15.80 -14.58
N VAL A 18 -5.22 14.70 -13.85
CA VAL A 18 -6.43 14.04 -13.35
C VAL A 18 -6.26 13.80 -11.86
N CYS A 19 -7.30 14.09 -11.08
CA CYS A 19 -7.39 13.74 -9.67
C CYS A 19 -8.67 12.94 -9.43
N LEU A 20 -8.51 11.71 -8.90
CA LEU A 20 -9.64 10.93 -8.40
C LEU A 20 -9.68 11.12 -6.88
N VAL A 21 -10.86 11.43 -6.35
CA VAL A 21 -11.00 11.84 -4.94
C VAL A 21 -12.27 11.26 -4.32
N GLY A 22 -12.21 10.94 -3.04
CA GLY A 22 -13.42 10.65 -2.26
C GLY A 22 -14.28 11.88 -2.03
N PRO A 23 -15.60 11.73 -1.90
CA PRO A 23 -16.51 12.85 -1.71
C PRO A 23 -16.17 13.71 -0.48
N GLU A 24 -15.58 13.11 0.54
CA GLU A 24 -15.16 13.80 1.78
C GLU A 24 -13.98 14.76 1.61
N LEU A 25 -13.27 14.70 0.49
CA LEU A 25 -12.11 15.56 0.17
C LEU A 25 -12.38 16.48 -1.03
N GLU A 26 -13.54 16.35 -1.70
CA GLU A 26 -13.86 17.10 -2.91
C GLU A 26 -13.70 18.62 -2.72
N ASP A 27 -14.32 19.18 -1.68
CA ASP A 27 -14.29 20.61 -1.44
C ASP A 27 -12.85 21.11 -1.15
N ALA A 28 -12.10 20.33 -0.37
CA ALA A 28 -10.71 20.67 -0.04
C ALA A 28 -9.82 20.67 -1.29
N VAL A 29 -10.01 19.72 -2.21
CA VAL A 29 -9.27 19.68 -3.46
C VAL A 29 -9.73 20.79 -4.40
N ARG A 30 -11.02 21.04 -4.57
CA ARG A 30 -11.54 22.12 -5.43
C ARG A 30 -11.01 23.49 -5.01
N GLN A 31 -10.96 23.75 -3.71
CA GLN A 31 -10.49 25.03 -3.16
C GLN A 31 -9.00 25.29 -3.46
N HIS A 32 -8.18 24.23 -3.57
CA HIS A 32 -6.74 24.35 -3.69
C HIS A 32 -6.17 23.78 -5.00
N ALA A 33 -7.04 23.31 -5.90
CA ALA A 33 -6.64 22.72 -7.17
C ALA A 33 -5.84 23.74 -8.03
N PRO A 34 -4.70 23.35 -8.60
CA PRO A 34 -3.97 24.20 -9.53
C PRO A 34 -4.72 24.33 -10.87
N ASN A 35 -4.49 25.42 -11.59
CA ASN A 35 -5.08 25.63 -12.91
C ASN A 35 -4.66 24.55 -13.95
N SER A 36 -3.58 23.82 -13.68
CA SER A 36 -3.11 22.72 -14.54
C SER A 36 -3.91 21.44 -14.42
N LEU A 37 -4.72 21.28 -13.36
CA LEU A 37 -5.60 20.13 -13.18
C LEU A 37 -6.77 20.21 -14.18
N GLN A 38 -6.90 19.22 -15.05
CA GLN A 38 -7.91 19.20 -16.10
C GLN A 38 -9.20 18.51 -15.65
N HIS A 39 -9.08 17.44 -14.86
CA HIS A 39 -10.21 16.64 -14.42
C HIS A 39 -10.13 16.35 -12.93
N LEU A 40 -11.19 16.67 -12.21
CA LEU A 40 -11.43 16.24 -10.84
C LEU A 40 -12.64 15.29 -10.85
N ILE A 41 -12.39 14.02 -10.57
CA ILE A 41 -13.40 12.97 -10.64
C ILE A 41 -13.66 12.46 -9.22
N VAL A 42 -14.89 12.60 -8.76
CA VAL A 42 -15.30 12.17 -7.42
C VAL A 42 -15.84 10.74 -7.48
N PHE A 43 -15.38 9.86 -6.61
CA PHE A 43 -15.88 8.49 -6.53
C PHE A 43 -17.39 8.45 -6.32
N GLY A 44 -18.08 7.62 -7.13
CA GLY A 44 -19.54 7.48 -7.10
C GLY A 44 -20.30 8.63 -7.78
N SER A 45 -19.61 9.56 -8.44
CA SER A 45 -20.26 10.58 -9.27
C SER A 45 -20.60 10.05 -10.67
N PRO A 46 -21.51 10.73 -11.42
CA PRO A 46 -21.78 10.37 -12.82
C PRO A 46 -20.54 10.40 -13.72
N ASP A 47 -19.56 11.25 -13.43
CA ASP A 47 -18.30 11.29 -14.20
C ASP A 47 -17.40 10.11 -13.87
N TYR A 48 -17.42 9.62 -12.62
CA TYR A 48 -16.76 8.39 -12.24
C TYR A 48 -17.40 7.17 -12.95
N ASP A 49 -18.72 7.11 -12.98
CA ASP A 49 -19.45 6.00 -13.63
C ASP A 49 -19.18 5.94 -15.14
N LYS A 50 -18.98 7.08 -15.81
CA LYS A 50 -18.62 7.13 -17.23
C LYS A 50 -17.28 6.44 -17.53
N LEU A 51 -16.34 6.38 -16.58
CA LEU A 51 -15.06 5.68 -16.78
C LEU A 51 -15.25 4.19 -17.08
N PHE A 52 -16.31 3.58 -16.54
CA PHE A 52 -16.60 2.16 -16.73
C PHE A 52 -17.37 1.84 -18.01
N THR A 53 -17.87 2.86 -18.67
CA THR A 53 -18.64 2.73 -19.93
C THR A 53 -17.83 3.15 -21.15
N ALA A 54 -16.63 3.65 -20.95
CA ALA A 54 -15.73 4.02 -22.04
C ALA A 54 -15.08 2.76 -22.65
N ASP A 55 -14.76 2.84 -23.94
CA ASP A 55 -14.00 1.78 -24.59
C ASP A 55 -12.60 1.65 -23.97
N PRO A 56 -12.09 0.41 -23.78
CA PRO A 56 -10.75 0.20 -23.27
C PRO A 56 -9.70 0.83 -24.17
N LEU A 57 -8.77 1.56 -23.57
CA LEU A 57 -7.62 2.09 -24.29
C LEU A 57 -6.61 0.97 -24.59
N ALA A 58 -5.88 1.10 -25.69
CA ALA A 58 -4.73 0.24 -25.94
C ALA A 58 -3.68 0.43 -24.84
N VAL A 59 -2.99 -0.67 -24.49
CA VAL A 59 -1.86 -0.61 -23.56
C VAL A 59 -0.77 0.28 -24.16
N VAL A 60 -0.34 1.28 -23.40
CA VAL A 60 0.76 2.17 -23.80
C VAL A 60 2.07 1.47 -23.48
N GLU A 61 2.95 1.37 -24.48
CA GLU A 61 4.32 0.92 -24.25
C GLU A 61 5.09 1.97 -23.47
N THR A 62 5.87 1.51 -22.50
CA THR A 62 6.69 2.37 -21.63
C THR A 62 8.13 1.87 -21.64
N GLU A 63 9.06 2.80 -21.50
CA GLU A 63 10.48 2.46 -21.32
C GLU A 63 10.77 2.18 -19.82
N PRO A 64 11.76 1.34 -19.52
CA PRO A 64 12.09 1.00 -18.13
C PRO A 64 12.40 2.21 -17.25
N ASP A 65 12.91 3.28 -17.80
CA ASP A 65 13.30 4.50 -17.09
C ASP A 65 12.20 5.57 -17.07
N ASP A 66 11.05 5.31 -17.71
CA ASP A 66 9.89 6.19 -17.59
C ASP A 66 9.38 6.23 -16.14
N LEU A 67 8.83 7.39 -15.77
CA LEU A 67 8.24 7.59 -14.46
C LEU A 67 6.98 6.72 -14.29
N ALA A 68 6.99 5.85 -13.28
CA ALA A 68 5.86 5.00 -12.95
C ALA A 68 5.08 5.48 -11.73
N TRP A 69 5.78 6.02 -10.72
CA TRP A 69 5.18 6.41 -9.45
C TRP A 69 5.88 7.61 -8.83
N LEU A 70 5.09 8.55 -8.33
CA LEU A 70 5.56 9.63 -7.45
C LEU A 70 5.13 9.33 -6.01
N PHE A 71 6.08 9.03 -5.14
CA PHE A 71 5.80 8.79 -3.74
C PHE A 71 6.20 10.02 -2.91
N TYR A 72 5.20 10.72 -2.37
CA TYR A 72 5.45 11.93 -1.59
C TYR A 72 5.79 11.60 -0.14
N THR A 73 6.93 12.11 0.31
CA THR A 73 7.40 12.03 1.71
C THR A 73 7.33 13.40 2.38
N SER A 74 7.20 13.42 3.71
CA SER A 74 7.05 14.66 4.48
C SER A 74 8.25 15.61 4.42
N GLY A 75 9.37 15.19 3.86
CA GLY A 75 10.60 15.98 3.68
C GLY A 75 11.09 16.68 4.97
N THR A 76 12.40 16.71 5.19
CA THR A 76 13.01 17.39 6.34
C THR A 76 12.93 18.92 6.28
N THR A 77 12.50 19.49 5.15
CA THR A 77 12.48 20.93 4.88
C THR A 77 11.08 21.55 4.90
N GLY A 78 10.06 20.84 5.40
CA GLY A 78 8.71 21.35 5.62
C GLY A 78 7.75 21.27 4.43
N ARG A 79 8.23 20.99 3.21
CA ARG A 79 7.34 20.70 2.05
C ARG A 79 7.49 19.25 1.61
N PRO A 80 6.39 18.56 1.26
CA PRO A 80 6.46 17.21 0.71
C PRO A 80 7.35 17.14 -0.52
N LYS A 81 8.15 16.06 -0.63
CA LYS A 81 9.00 15.78 -1.80
C LYS A 81 8.51 14.51 -2.47
N GLY A 82 8.31 14.55 -3.78
CA GLY A 82 7.94 13.38 -4.58
C GLY A 82 9.19 12.59 -4.98
N ALA A 83 9.38 11.41 -4.39
CA ALA A 83 10.36 10.46 -4.88
C ALA A 83 9.90 9.91 -6.23
N MET A 84 10.75 10.02 -7.24
CA MET A 84 10.48 9.57 -8.61
C MET A 84 10.90 8.11 -8.75
N LEU A 85 9.94 7.21 -8.90
CA LEU A 85 10.19 5.79 -9.11
C LEU A 85 9.85 5.43 -10.56
N SER A 86 10.83 4.86 -11.28
CA SER A 86 10.64 4.40 -12.65
C SER A 86 9.99 3.01 -12.69
N HIS A 87 9.53 2.59 -13.88
CA HIS A 87 9.06 1.22 -14.10
C HIS A 87 10.11 0.20 -13.72
N ARG A 88 11.39 0.45 -14.01
CA ARG A 88 12.53 -0.40 -13.60
C ARG A 88 12.63 -0.53 -12.08
N ASN A 89 12.47 0.58 -11.33
CA ASN A 89 12.51 0.54 -9.87
C ASN A 89 11.38 -0.31 -9.30
N MET A 90 10.14 -0.12 -9.81
CA MET A 90 8.98 -0.87 -9.35
C MET A 90 9.11 -2.37 -9.64
N TYR A 91 9.62 -2.71 -10.83
CA TYR A 91 9.85 -4.09 -11.23
C TYR A 91 10.95 -4.76 -10.39
N ALA A 92 12.10 -4.09 -10.20
CA ALA A 92 13.19 -4.59 -9.37
C ALA A 92 12.76 -4.82 -7.91
N MET A 93 11.97 -3.90 -7.36
CA MET A 93 11.38 -4.02 -6.04
C MET A 93 10.46 -5.25 -5.92
N ALA A 94 9.59 -5.47 -6.91
CA ALA A 94 8.69 -6.62 -6.92
C ALA A 94 9.45 -7.94 -7.00
N LEU A 95 10.49 -8.03 -7.84
CA LEU A 95 11.33 -9.21 -7.94
C LEU A 95 12.12 -9.48 -6.64
N ALA A 96 12.67 -8.44 -6.01
CA ALA A 96 13.35 -8.58 -4.73
C ALA A 96 12.38 -9.08 -3.62
N TYR A 97 11.14 -8.58 -3.62
CA TYR A 97 10.11 -9.08 -2.71
C TYR A 97 9.86 -10.58 -2.90
N HIS A 98 9.70 -11.04 -4.15
CA HIS A 98 9.47 -12.46 -4.44
C HIS A 98 10.68 -13.34 -4.10
N SER A 99 11.89 -12.83 -4.32
CA SER A 99 13.14 -13.57 -4.05
C SER A 99 13.42 -13.70 -2.55
N ASP A 100 13.25 -12.62 -1.80
CA ASP A 100 13.85 -12.49 -0.47
C ASP A 100 12.83 -12.52 0.67
N ILE A 101 11.55 -12.26 0.38
CA ILE A 101 10.52 -12.07 1.41
C ILE A 101 9.42 -13.12 1.29
N ASP A 102 8.71 -13.12 0.17
CA ASP A 102 7.49 -13.91 -0.01
C ASP A 102 7.31 -14.31 -1.47
N PRO A 103 7.68 -15.55 -1.83
CA PRO A 103 7.47 -16.07 -3.19
C PRO A 103 5.97 -16.23 -3.48
N THR A 104 5.37 -15.18 -4.02
CA THR A 104 3.95 -15.10 -4.30
C THR A 104 3.60 -15.76 -5.63
N SER A 105 2.44 -16.41 -5.69
CA SER A 105 1.84 -17.04 -6.87
C SER A 105 0.42 -16.54 -7.12
N GLY A 106 -0.16 -16.88 -8.28
CA GLY A 106 -1.52 -16.46 -8.65
C GLY A 106 -2.64 -17.04 -7.78
N SER A 107 -2.36 -18.03 -6.93
CA SER A 107 -3.30 -18.57 -5.95
C SER A 107 -3.27 -17.86 -4.60
N ASP A 108 -2.34 -16.92 -4.42
CA ASP A 108 -2.12 -16.25 -3.15
C ASP A 108 -2.93 -14.95 -3.01
N ALA A 109 -2.96 -14.42 -1.80
CA ALA A 109 -3.61 -13.16 -1.50
C ALA A 109 -2.77 -12.31 -0.55
N ILE A 110 -2.88 -10.99 -0.69
CA ILE A 110 -2.41 -10.03 0.30
C ILE A 110 -3.61 -9.28 0.90
N ILE A 111 -3.64 -9.14 2.22
CA ILE A 111 -4.60 -8.32 2.93
C ILE A 111 -3.96 -6.95 3.21
N HIS A 112 -4.58 -5.88 2.72
CA HIS A 112 -4.12 -4.51 2.93
C HIS A 112 -4.52 -4.00 4.31
N ALA A 113 -3.88 -4.53 5.36
CA ALA A 113 -4.14 -4.17 6.76
C ALA A 113 -3.74 -2.72 7.10
N ALA A 114 -2.68 -2.21 6.47
CA ALA A 114 -2.23 -0.82 6.60
C ALA A 114 -2.77 0.04 5.44
N PRO A 115 -2.81 1.38 5.59
CA PRO A 115 -3.29 2.27 4.53
C PRO A 115 -2.57 2.05 3.19
N MET A 116 -3.34 1.85 2.12
CA MET A 116 -2.81 1.65 0.78
C MET A 116 -2.16 2.90 0.19
N SER A 117 -2.53 4.09 0.67
CA SER A 117 -1.86 5.35 0.32
C SER A 117 -0.45 5.48 0.92
N HIS A 118 -0.01 4.51 1.69
CA HIS A 118 1.27 4.49 2.39
C HIS A 118 2.01 3.16 2.16
N GLY A 119 2.53 2.55 3.22
CA GLY A 119 3.33 1.32 3.10
C GLY A 119 2.61 0.15 2.43
N SER A 120 1.33 -0.09 2.74
CA SER A 120 0.63 -1.28 2.23
C SER A 120 0.39 -1.26 0.71
N GLY A 121 0.11 -0.10 0.13
CA GLY A 121 -0.22 -0.03 -1.30
C GLY A 121 0.92 -0.46 -2.22
N ILE A 122 2.16 -0.33 -1.78
CA ILE A 122 3.32 -0.71 -2.59
C ILE A 122 3.43 -2.23 -2.78
N TYR A 123 2.90 -3.01 -1.82
CA TYR A 123 2.85 -4.48 -1.91
C TYR A 123 1.83 -4.98 -2.93
N MET A 124 0.94 -4.10 -3.42
CA MET A 124 0.07 -4.42 -4.56
C MET A 124 0.89 -4.81 -5.79
N VAL A 125 2.03 -4.16 -6.03
CA VAL A 125 2.84 -4.35 -7.24
C VAL A 125 3.35 -5.79 -7.38
N PRO A 126 4.05 -6.40 -6.41
CA PRO A 126 4.48 -7.79 -6.51
C PRO A 126 3.28 -8.76 -6.61
N HIS A 127 2.17 -8.50 -5.91
CA HIS A 127 1.00 -9.37 -5.97
C HIS A 127 0.28 -9.29 -7.33
N VAL A 128 0.15 -8.10 -7.93
CA VAL A 128 -0.36 -7.97 -9.30
C VAL A 128 0.56 -8.64 -10.31
N LEU A 129 1.89 -8.50 -10.15
CA LEU A 129 2.87 -9.16 -11.01
C LEU A 129 2.72 -10.70 -10.99
N ALA A 130 2.38 -11.26 -9.83
CA ALA A 130 2.11 -12.70 -9.65
C ALA A 130 0.68 -13.12 -10.03
N ALA A 131 -0.19 -12.19 -10.45
CA ALA A 131 -1.63 -12.39 -10.61
C ALA A 131 -2.34 -12.84 -9.32
N ALA A 132 -1.81 -12.50 -8.16
CA ALA A 132 -2.38 -12.78 -6.84
C ALA A 132 -3.49 -11.79 -6.46
N CYS A 133 -4.34 -12.19 -5.53
CA CYS A 133 -5.46 -11.37 -5.09
C CYS A 133 -5.01 -10.25 -4.13
N ASN A 134 -5.59 -9.05 -4.32
CA ASN A 134 -5.43 -7.92 -3.41
C ASN A 134 -6.73 -7.72 -2.63
N VAL A 135 -6.72 -8.00 -1.33
CA VAL A 135 -7.89 -7.96 -0.43
C VAL A 135 -7.88 -6.66 0.35
N VAL A 136 -8.91 -5.84 0.15
CA VAL A 136 -9.07 -4.54 0.83
C VAL A 136 -10.11 -4.68 1.93
N PRO A 137 -9.77 -4.39 3.21
CA PRO A 137 -10.73 -4.41 4.30
C PRO A 137 -11.87 -3.41 4.09
N GLN A 138 -13.09 -3.82 4.39
CA GLN A 138 -14.28 -3.01 4.17
C GLN A 138 -14.35 -1.82 5.12
N SER A 139 -13.82 -1.95 6.33
CA SER A 139 -13.78 -0.87 7.33
C SER A 139 -13.00 0.37 6.88
N GLY A 140 -12.11 0.24 5.88
CA GLY A 140 -11.21 1.31 5.44
C GLY A 140 -10.20 1.76 6.51
N SER A 141 -10.05 0.99 7.57
CA SER A 141 -9.13 1.23 8.70
C SER A 141 -8.59 -0.08 9.24
N PHE A 142 -7.54 0.01 10.07
CA PHE A 142 -7.00 -1.19 10.71
C PHE A 142 -7.92 -1.70 11.83
N ASP A 143 -8.46 -2.89 11.65
CA ASP A 143 -9.16 -3.67 12.66
C ASP A 143 -8.62 -5.10 12.68
N ALA A 144 -8.08 -5.54 13.85
CA ALA A 144 -7.43 -6.85 13.97
C ALA A 144 -8.42 -8.02 13.81
N GLN A 145 -9.67 -7.85 14.24
CA GLN A 145 -10.70 -8.90 14.08
C GLN A 145 -11.09 -9.06 12.62
N GLU A 146 -11.29 -7.94 11.90
CA GLU A 146 -11.56 -7.99 10.46
C GLU A 146 -10.40 -8.63 9.70
N ILE A 147 -9.15 -8.30 10.05
CA ILE A 147 -7.98 -8.93 9.41
C ILE A 147 -7.97 -10.45 9.63
N PHE A 148 -8.33 -10.93 10.83
CA PHE A 148 -8.41 -12.36 11.09
C PHE A 148 -9.55 -13.04 10.32
N HIS A 149 -10.72 -12.41 10.22
CA HIS A 149 -11.83 -12.92 9.39
C HIS A 149 -11.43 -12.98 7.91
N LEU A 150 -10.71 -11.96 7.40
CA LEU A 150 -10.23 -11.97 6.03
C LEU A 150 -9.17 -13.05 5.81
N ALA A 151 -8.26 -13.27 6.77
CA ALA A 151 -7.27 -14.33 6.68
C ALA A 151 -7.90 -15.75 6.75
N ASP A 152 -9.04 -15.91 7.41
CA ASP A 152 -9.80 -17.15 7.38
C ASP A 152 -10.45 -17.39 6.01
N ALA A 153 -10.97 -16.31 5.40
CA ALA A 153 -11.56 -16.37 4.05
C ALA A 153 -10.48 -16.51 2.95
N TRP A 154 -9.25 -16.08 3.21
CA TRP A 154 -8.10 -16.15 2.30
C TRP A 154 -6.93 -16.88 2.98
N PRO A 155 -6.99 -18.24 3.10
CA PRO A 155 -6.00 -19.02 3.83
C PRO A 155 -4.59 -18.83 3.29
N GLY A 156 -3.62 -18.67 4.20
CA GLY A 156 -2.23 -18.43 3.84
C GLY A 156 -1.98 -17.06 3.22
N SER A 157 -2.83 -16.08 3.49
CA SER A 157 -2.62 -14.71 3.02
C SER A 157 -1.40 -14.06 3.67
N SER A 158 -0.83 -13.10 2.94
CA SER A 158 0.23 -12.22 3.41
C SER A 158 -0.33 -10.85 3.78
N LEU A 159 0.39 -10.07 4.57
CA LEU A 159 0.06 -8.67 4.85
C LEU A 159 1.31 -7.85 5.18
N PHE A 160 1.18 -6.52 5.03
CA PHE A 160 2.12 -5.57 5.62
C PHE A 160 1.48 -4.87 6.81
N ALA A 161 2.24 -4.76 7.92
CA ALA A 161 1.81 -4.09 9.12
C ALA A 161 2.93 -3.24 9.73
N ALA A 162 2.58 -2.08 10.31
CA ALA A 162 3.50 -1.38 11.19
C ALA A 162 3.70 -2.18 12.49
N PRO A 163 4.83 -2.03 13.22
CA PRO A 163 5.05 -2.75 14.48
C PRO A 163 3.91 -2.61 15.50
N THR A 164 3.30 -1.42 15.60
CA THR A 164 2.14 -1.19 16.47
C THR A 164 0.89 -1.96 16.04
N MET A 165 0.74 -2.22 14.74
CA MET A 165 -0.36 -3.02 14.22
C MET A 165 -0.13 -4.51 14.52
N VAL A 166 1.12 -5.01 14.34
CA VAL A 166 1.50 -6.36 14.73
C VAL A 166 1.20 -6.58 16.22
N LYS A 167 1.59 -5.63 17.08
CA LYS A 167 1.27 -5.68 18.51
C LYS A 167 -0.23 -5.78 18.77
N ARG A 168 -1.03 -4.92 18.15
CA ARG A 168 -2.50 -4.95 18.28
C ARG A 168 -3.11 -6.28 17.81
N MET A 169 -2.60 -6.86 16.73
CA MET A 169 -2.99 -8.20 16.30
C MET A 169 -2.58 -9.26 17.33
N THR A 170 -1.38 -9.15 17.91
CA THR A 170 -0.89 -10.07 18.95
C THR A 170 -1.75 -10.02 20.21
N GLU A 171 -2.22 -8.86 20.60
CA GLU A 171 -3.06 -8.65 21.79
C GLU A 171 -4.57 -8.87 21.54
N CYS A 172 -4.99 -9.02 20.29
CA CYS A 172 -6.39 -9.22 19.94
C CYS A 172 -6.90 -10.56 20.52
N PRO A 173 -8.03 -10.59 21.24
CA PRO A 173 -8.56 -11.81 21.86
C PRO A 173 -9.19 -12.79 20.87
N ALA A 174 -9.42 -12.38 19.60
CA ALA A 174 -10.00 -13.23 18.57
C ALA A 174 -9.08 -14.41 18.24
N ASP A 175 -9.68 -15.51 17.83
CA ASP A 175 -8.94 -16.70 17.38
C ASP A 175 -8.12 -16.38 16.12
N ILE A 176 -6.95 -17.02 16.02
CA ILE A 176 -6.15 -16.95 14.82
C ILE A 176 -6.78 -17.88 13.77
N PRO A 177 -6.79 -17.49 12.48
CA PRO A 177 -7.23 -18.37 11.41
C PRO A 177 -6.51 -19.71 11.43
N ALA A 178 -7.22 -20.79 11.15
CA ALA A 178 -6.69 -22.17 11.21
C ALA A 178 -5.46 -22.38 10.31
N HIS A 179 -5.36 -21.64 9.21
CA HIS A 179 -4.23 -21.70 8.27
C HIS A 179 -3.15 -20.65 8.55
N GLY A 180 -3.36 -19.76 9.52
CA GLY A 180 -2.45 -18.68 9.87
C GLY A 180 -2.20 -17.69 8.73
N PHE A 181 -1.13 -16.92 8.89
CA PHE A 181 -0.61 -16.05 7.84
C PHE A 181 0.62 -16.72 7.22
N ARG A 182 0.79 -16.60 5.89
CA ARG A 182 2.02 -17.04 5.23
C ARG A 182 3.17 -16.09 5.56
N THR A 183 2.94 -14.79 5.41
CA THR A 183 3.95 -13.77 5.68
C THR A 183 3.32 -12.53 6.29
N ILE A 184 3.84 -12.11 7.44
CA ILE A 184 3.55 -10.81 8.03
C ILE A 184 4.82 -9.96 7.85
N SER A 185 4.86 -9.19 6.77
CA SER A 185 5.92 -8.21 6.55
C SER A 185 5.71 -7.02 7.48
N TYR A 186 6.74 -6.60 8.21
CA TYR A 186 6.62 -5.44 9.08
C TYR A 186 7.81 -4.49 8.96
N GLY A 187 7.54 -3.20 9.12
CA GLY A 187 8.54 -2.14 9.00
C GLY A 187 7.94 -0.75 9.24
N GLY A 188 8.71 0.27 8.89
CA GLY A 188 8.30 1.67 9.07
C GLY A 188 8.46 2.20 10.51
N GLY A 189 8.94 1.38 11.44
CA GLY A 189 9.22 1.75 12.82
C GLY A 189 9.97 0.64 13.56
N PRO A 190 10.47 0.91 14.78
CA PRO A 190 11.15 -0.10 15.60
C PRO A 190 10.17 -1.15 16.12
N MET A 191 10.56 -2.41 16.07
CA MET A 191 9.91 -3.52 16.75
C MET A 191 10.69 -3.85 18.02
N TYR A 192 10.04 -3.77 19.18
CA TYR A 192 10.66 -4.16 20.43
C TYR A 192 10.76 -5.69 20.53
N VAL A 193 11.82 -6.16 21.17
CA VAL A 193 12.12 -7.61 21.27
C VAL A 193 10.97 -8.39 21.91
N GLU A 194 10.38 -7.85 22.96
CA GLU A 194 9.24 -8.49 23.65
C GLU A 194 8.00 -8.58 22.74
N ASP A 195 7.69 -7.53 21.98
CA ASP A 195 6.57 -7.54 21.04
C ASP A 195 6.84 -8.54 19.88
N ALA A 196 8.09 -8.62 19.40
CA ALA A 196 8.48 -9.58 18.37
C ALA A 196 8.35 -11.04 18.88
N ARG A 197 8.82 -11.31 20.10
CA ARG A 197 8.66 -12.64 20.73
C ARG A 197 7.21 -13.03 20.93
N ALA A 198 6.39 -12.10 21.41
CA ALA A 198 4.96 -12.32 21.58
C ALA A 198 4.28 -12.62 20.25
N ALA A 199 4.63 -11.89 19.18
CA ALA A 199 4.11 -12.12 17.85
C ALA A 199 4.55 -13.48 17.27
N LEU A 200 5.83 -13.85 17.41
CA LEU A 200 6.33 -15.17 17.00
C LEU A 200 5.64 -16.33 17.75
N ASN A 201 5.39 -16.15 19.06
CA ASN A 201 4.67 -17.14 19.85
C ASN A 201 3.21 -17.29 19.39
N ARG A 202 2.61 -16.21 18.92
CA ARG A 202 1.21 -16.19 18.48
C ARG A 202 1.01 -16.66 17.04
N PHE A 203 1.82 -16.14 16.11
CA PHE A 203 1.63 -16.35 14.67
C PHE A 203 2.55 -17.42 14.08
N GLY A 204 3.56 -17.85 14.82
CA GLY A 204 4.60 -18.74 14.31
C GLY A 204 5.68 -18.00 13.49
N PRO A 205 6.53 -18.75 12.78
CA PRO A 205 7.67 -18.19 12.03
C PRO A 205 7.21 -17.62 10.67
N CYS A 206 6.37 -16.60 10.69
CA CYS A 206 5.85 -15.92 9.49
C CYS A 206 6.19 -14.42 9.45
N LEU A 207 7.00 -13.94 10.39
CA LEU A 207 7.37 -12.52 10.49
C LEU A 207 8.58 -12.22 9.63
N ALA A 208 8.45 -11.29 8.69
CA ALA A 208 9.54 -10.78 7.88
C ALA A 208 9.75 -9.29 8.16
N GLN A 209 10.95 -8.92 8.66
CA GLN A 209 11.27 -7.52 8.93
C GLN A 209 11.84 -6.85 7.69
N LEU A 210 11.32 -5.65 7.39
CA LEU A 210 11.73 -4.86 6.24
C LEU A 210 12.18 -3.47 6.65
N TYR A 211 13.23 -2.98 6.01
CA TYR A 211 13.60 -1.57 6.02
C TYR A 211 13.52 -1.02 4.61
N GLY A 212 12.80 0.08 4.48
CA GLY A 212 12.64 0.84 3.24
C GLY A 212 12.24 2.28 3.53
N GLN A 213 12.22 3.08 2.51
CA GLN A 213 11.76 4.48 2.55
C GLN A 213 11.14 4.83 1.19
N GLY A 214 10.55 6.03 1.06
CA GLY A 214 9.86 6.43 -0.16
C GLY A 214 10.71 6.35 -1.44
N GLU A 215 11.99 6.60 -1.32
CA GLU A 215 12.98 6.57 -2.41
C GLU A 215 13.45 5.15 -2.76
N SER A 216 13.32 4.19 -1.84
CA SER A 216 13.61 2.77 -2.04
C SER A 216 12.62 1.94 -1.22
N PRO A 217 11.42 1.78 -1.76
CA PRO A 217 10.34 1.14 -1.02
C PRO A 217 10.67 -0.32 -0.70
N MET A 218 10.43 -0.74 0.55
CA MET A 218 10.53 -2.07 1.15
C MET A 218 11.80 -2.90 0.86
N THR A 219 12.77 -2.42 0.12
CA THR A 219 13.85 -3.26 -0.41
C THR A 219 15.26 -2.80 -0.08
N ILE A 220 15.46 -1.98 0.96
CA ILE A 220 16.82 -1.61 1.40
C ILE A 220 17.45 -2.80 2.14
N THR A 221 16.75 -3.36 3.12
CA THR A 221 17.15 -4.59 3.79
C THR A 221 15.94 -5.44 4.18
N ALA A 222 16.13 -6.74 4.26
CA ALA A 222 15.15 -7.69 4.72
C ALA A 222 15.77 -8.70 5.68
N LEU A 223 14.98 -9.12 6.67
CA LEU A 223 15.25 -10.25 7.53
C LEU A 223 14.02 -11.17 7.43
N GLY A 224 14.19 -12.31 6.79
CA GLY A 224 13.15 -13.32 6.62
C GLY A 224 12.76 -14.00 7.93
N PRO A 225 11.69 -14.82 7.86
CA PRO A 225 11.23 -15.64 8.98
C PRO A 225 12.27 -16.61 9.51
#